data_b6a668cc9275ad4ffbea32e0e9c1af1c
#
_entry.id   b6a668cc9275ad4ffbea32e0e9c1af1c
#
_cell.length_a   1.000
_cell.length_b   1.000
_cell.length_c   1.000
_cell.angle_alpha   90.00
_cell.angle_beta   90.00
_cell.angle_gamma   90.00
#
_symmetry.space_group_name_H-M   'P 1'
#
loop_
_entity.id
_entity.type
_entity.pdbx_description
1 polymer ?
#
loop_
_entity_poly.entity_id
_entity_poly.type
_entity_poly.pdbx_seq_one_letter_code
_entity_poly.pdbx_strand_id
1 'polypeptide(L)'
;MSLIRLDKYLADMKAGTRSEVKEYIRKGRVQVDEITVKKPEQKVDIMTQKVFLDGRMISYVTMEYYMLNKPSGVLTATMDKNAKTVLDLMDVKRKDLFPVGRLDKDTEGLLLITNDGELAHNLLAPKKHVDKTYYARAAGRIREEAIKLFADGLHVDDEFTALPAKLELKGYNDKDNYTDVILSLI
;
A
#
# COMPACT_ATOMS: atom_id res chain seq x y z
N MET A 1 9.33 -2.64 26.42
CA MET A 1 10.66 -2.48 25.78
C MET A 1 10.56 -3.03 24.37
N SER A 2 10.75 -2.19 23.37
CA SER A 2 10.71 -2.61 21.96
C SER A 2 12.14 -2.67 21.41
N LEU A 3 12.81 -3.80 21.71
CA LEU A 3 14.20 -4.03 21.34
C LEU A 3 14.31 -4.53 19.90
N ILE A 4 15.04 -3.83 19.06
CA ILE A 4 15.32 -4.22 17.69
C ILE A 4 16.84 -4.24 17.43
N ARG A 5 17.31 -5.09 16.53
CA ARG A 5 18.71 -5.11 16.11
C ARG A 5 19.06 -3.82 15.36
N LEU A 6 20.23 -3.26 15.64
CA LEU A 6 20.69 -2.01 15.05
C LEU A 6 20.81 -2.07 13.51
N ASP A 7 21.25 -3.22 12.96
CA ASP A 7 21.30 -3.41 11.51
C ASP A 7 19.90 -3.41 10.88
N LYS A 8 18.90 -3.97 11.58
CA LYS A 8 17.50 -3.92 11.16
C LYS A 8 16.94 -2.50 11.26
N TYR A 9 17.18 -1.83 12.40
CA TYR A 9 16.76 -0.45 12.65
C TYR A 9 17.14 0.47 11.47
N LEU A 10 18.43 0.50 11.14
CA LEU A 10 18.95 1.36 10.07
C LEU A 10 18.44 0.96 8.68
N ALA A 11 18.34 -0.34 8.44
CA ALA A 11 17.82 -0.83 7.16
C ALA A 11 16.32 -0.54 6.98
N ASP A 12 15.50 -0.67 8.02
CA ASP A 12 14.08 -0.32 7.98
C ASP A 12 13.87 1.18 7.69
N MET A 13 14.75 2.03 8.21
CA MET A 13 14.72 3.49 8.02
C MET A 13 15.45 3.95 6.74
N LYS A 14 15.65 3.08 5.76
CA LYS A 14 16.27 3.40 4.47
C LYS A 14 17.68 4.00 4.56
N ALA A 15 18.40 3.81 5.67
CA ALA A 15 19.78 4.27 5.81
C ALA A 15 20.76 3.53 4.90
N GLY A 16 20.35 2.43 4.28
CA GLY A 16 21.07 1.60 3.35
C GLY A 16 20.50 0.18 3.28
N THR A 17 21.06 -0.64 2.40
CA THR A 17 20.78 -2.09 2.38
C THR A 17 21.31 -2.75 3.65
N ARG A 18 20.82 -3.96 3.97
CA ARG A 18 21.32 -4.68 5.16
C ARG A 18 22.85 -4.89 5.17
N SER A 19 23.45 -5.06 4.02
CA SER A 19 24.90 -5.24 3.89
C SER A 19 25.63 -3.91 4.16
N GLU A 20 25.16 -2.83 3.56
CA GLU A 20 25.75 -1.49 3.74
C GLU A 20 25.64 -1.03 5.20
N VAL A 21 24.48 -1.15 5.83
CA VAL A 21 24.33 -0.71 7.24
C VAL A 21 25.22 -1.53 8.20
N LYS A 22 25.44 -2.82 7.94
CA LYS A 22 26.39 -3.63 8.71
C LYS A 22 27.82 -3.11 8.54
N GLU A 23 28.18 -2.68 7.34
CA GLU A 23 29.49 -2.08 7.07
C GLU A 23 29.64 -0.72 7.77
N TYR A 24 28.59 0.15 7.71
CA TYR A 24 28.59 1.43 8.44
C TYR A 24 28.81 1.23 9.94
N ILE A 25 28.12 0.27 10.54
CA ILE A 25 28.25 -0.04 11.97
C ILE A 25 29.68 -0.52 12.27
N ARG A 26 30.23 -1.47 11.51
CA ARG A 26 31.58 -2.00 11.73
C ARG A 26 32.65 -0.93 11.58
N LYS A 27 32.47 0.02 10.66
CA LYS A 27 33.36 1.17 10.46
C LYS A 27 33.24 2.27 11.53
N GLY A 28 32.33 2.10 12.52
CA GLY A 28 32.15 3.05 13.61
C GLY A 28 31.45 4.35 13.22
N ARG A 29 30.68 4.34 12.11
CA ARG A 29 29.89 5.50 11.64
C ARG A 29 28.57 5.66 12.40
N VAL A 30 28.19 4.66 13.22
CA VAL A 30 26.91 4.62 13.92
C VAL A 30 27.14 4.83 15.41
N GLN A 31 26.30 5.69 16.01
CA GLN A 31 26.27 5.94 17.45
C GLN A 31 24.87 5.62 17.99
N VAL A 32 24.82 5.11 19.21
CA VAL A 32 23.60 4.94 20.00
C VAL A 32 23.83 5.70 21.32
N ASP A 33 23.00 6.69 21.61
CA ASP A 33 23.14 7.58 22.77
C ASP A 33 24.57 8.16 22.87
N GLU A 34 25.08 8.66 21.73
CA GLU A 34 26.43 9.24 21.57
C GLU A 34 27.59 8.25 21.68
N ILE A 35 27.33 6.96 21.96
CA ILE A 35 28.36 5.91 22.05
C ILE A 35 28.50 5.22 20.69
N THR A 36 29.72 5.18 20.15
CA THR A 36 30.04 4.49 18.90
C THR A 36 29.83 2.98 19.03
N VAL A 37 29.00 2.40 18.15
CA VAL A 37 28.69 0.97 18.11
C VAL A 37 29.33 0.32 16.90
N LYS A 38 29.97 -0.86 17.10
CA LYS A 38 30.60 -1.66 16.03
C LYS A 38 29.97 -3.03 15.82
N LYS A 39 28.96 -3.41 16.61
CA LYS A 39 28.26 -4.71 16.53
C LYS A 39 26.90 -4.54 15.86
N PRO A 40 26.70 -5.00 14.61
CA PRO A 40 25.44 -4.88 13.88
C PRO A 40 24.23 -5.52 14.58
N GLU A 41 24.47 -6.60 15.33
CA GLU A 41 23.48 -7.36 16.07
C GLU A 41 23.08 -6.74 17.40
N GLN A 42 23.76 -5.68 17.85
CA GLN A 42 23.41 -4.97 19.09
C GLN A 42 21.93 -4.58 19.05
N LYS A 43 21.23 -4.84 20.15
CA LYS A 43 19.83 -4.43 20.29
C LYS A 43 19.75 -2.99 20.79
N VAL A 44 18.79 -2.25 20.24
CA VAL A 44 18.47 -0.86 20.61
C VAL A 44 16.99 -0.79 20.97
N ASP A 45 16.65 -0.05 22.01
CA ASP A 45 15.26 0.25 22.35
C ASP A 45 14.81 1.47 21.53
N ILE A 46 13.86 1.24 20.63
CA ILE A 46 13.36 2.26 19.71
C ILE A 46 12.58 3.40 20.40
N MET A 47 12.18 3.19 21.66
CA MET A 47 11.39 4.17 22.41
C MET A 47 12.24 5.14 23.21
N THR A 48 13.45 4.73 23.61
CA THR A 48 14.27 5.48 24.58
C THR A 48 15.64 5.85 24.03
N GLN A 49 16.21 5.07 23.11
CA GLN A 49 17.55 5.28 22.59
C GLN A 49 17.57 6.06 21.27
N LYS A 50 18.55 6.95 21.13
CA LYS A 50 18.77 7.76 19.93
C LYS A 50 19.86 7.13 19.08
N VAL A 51 19.57 6.93 17.79
CA VAL A 51 20.52 6.37 16.82
C VAL A 51 20.98 7.46 15.85
N PHE A 52 22.28 7.54 15.63
CA PHE A 52 22.90 8.48 14.69
C PHE A 52 23.72 7.72 13.65
N LEU A 53 23.67 8.15 12.42
CA LEU A 53 24.56 7.74 11.33
C LEU A 53 25.28 8.98 10.82
N ASP A 54 26.61 9.00 10.88
CA ASP A 54 27.46 10.15 10.50
C ASP A 54 27.00 11.47 11.14
N GLY A 55 26.64 11.43 12.42
CA GLY A 55 26.15 12.58 13.18
C GLY A 55 24.70 12.99 12.90
N ARG A 56 24.00 12.37 11.94
CA ARG A 56 22.59 12.62 11.65
C ARG A 56 21.70 11.65 12.42
N MET A 57 20.77 12.18 13.18
CA MET A 57 19.79 11.35 13.92
C MET A 57 18.85 10.60 12.95
N ILE A 58 18.73 9.31 13.14
CA ILE A 58 17.79 8.44 12.45
C ILE A 58 16.69 8.07 13.45
N SER A 59 15.52 8.68 13.33
CA SER A 59 14.38 8.36 14.18
C SER A 59 13.66 7.12 13.66
N TYR A 60 13.35 6.16 14.56
CA TYR A 60 12.59 4.98 14.18
C TYR A 60 11.09 5.27 14.13
N VAL A 61 10.49 5.03 12.99
CA VAL A 61 9.04 5.12 12.79
C VAL A 61 8.50 3.69 12.71
N THR A 62 7.58 3.31 13.60
CA THR A 62 7.05 1.94 13.66
C THR A 62 6.07 1.66 12.56
N MET A 63 5.04 2.49 12.43
CA MET A 63 3.98 2.38 11.45
C MET A 63 3.86 3.67 10.65
N GLU A 64 3.64 3.54 9.37
CA GLU A 64 3.33 4.66 8.47
C GLU A 64 2.04 4.38 7.71
N TYR A 65 1.24 5.42 7.53
CA TYR A 65 -0.04 5.36 6.83
C TYR A 65 -0.12 6.51 5.85
N TYR A 66 -0.35 6.17 4.59
CA TYR A 66 -0.48 7.14 3.51
C TYR A 66 -1.77 6.90 2.75
N MET A 67 -2.43 7.99 2.37
CA MET A 67 -3.50 7.99 1.37
C MET A 67 -2.91 8.55 0.08
N LEU A 68 -2.90 7.73 -0.95
CA LEU A 68 -2.50 8.12 -2.30
C LEU A 68 -3.74 8.25 -3.18
N ASN A 69 -3.89 9.37 -3.88
CA ASN A 69 -4.73 9.43 -5.06
C ASN A 69 -3.91 8.85 -6.22
N LYS A 70 -4.05 7.53 -6.45
CA LYS A 70 -3.27 6.84 -7.48
C LYS A 70 -3.59 7.41 -8.86
N PRO A 71 -2.61 7.87 -9.62
CA PRO A 71 -2.85 8.28 -11.01
C PRO A 71 -2.94 7.07 -11.94
N SER A 72 -3.54 7.27 -13.12
CA SER A 72 -3.47 6.31 -14.22
C SER A 72 -2.02 6.06 -14.67
N GLY A 73 -1.76 4.89 -15.24
CA GLY A 73 -0.47 4.52 -15.82
C GLY A 73 0.56 3.95 -14.82
N VAL A 74 0.23 3.86 -13.54
CA VAL A 74 1.12 3.41 -12.47
C VAL A 74 0.66 2.07 -11.89
N LEU A 75 1.60 1.15 -11.64
CA LEU A 75 1.31 -0.16 -11.09
C LEU A 75 1.08 -0.10 -9.57
N THR A 76 0.08 -0.85 -9.09
CA THR A 76 -0.12 -1.10 -7.66
C THR A 76 0.80 -2.24 -7.21
N ALA A 77 2.05 -1.92 -7.00
CA ALA A 77 3.10 -2.85 -6.57
C ALA A 77 4.11 -2.13 -5.67
N THR A 78 4.88 -2.89 -4.91
CA THR A 78 5.98 -2.35 -4.10
C THR A 78 7.22 -2.06 -4.94
N MET A 79 7.43 -2.82 -6.00
CA MET A 79 8.56 -2.70 -6.91
C MET A 79 8.24 -3.38 -8.23
N ASP A 80 8.69 -2.80 -9.33
CA ASP A 80 8.69 -3.41 -10.66
C ASP A 80 9.97 -3.02 -11.42
N LYS A 81 10.44 -3.88 -12.34
CA LYS A 81 11.68 -3.63 -13.10
C LYS A 81 11.49 -2.73 -14.30
N ASN A 82 10.28 -2.71 -14.86
CA ASN A 82 10.00 -2.13 -16.18
C ASN A 82 8.97 -1.00 -16.12
N ALA A 83 8.24 -0.87 -15.01
CA ALA A 83 7.18 0.09 -14.88
C ALA A 83 7.21 0.81 -13.54
N LYS A 84 6.78 2.07 -13.53
CA LYS A 84 6.64 2.89 -12.34
C LYS A 84 5.56 2.33 -11.42
N THR A 85 5.86 2.25 -10.13
CA THR A 85 4.96 1.74 -9.09
C THR A 85 4.42 2.87 -8.21
N VAL A 86 3.40 2.57 -7.41
CA VAL A 86 2.83 3.54 -6.47
C VAL A 86 3.84 4.00 -5.42
N LEU A 87 4.81 3.17 -5.03
CA LEU A 87 5.85 3.57 -4.08
C LEU A 87 6.90 4.50 -4.71
N ASP A 88 7.10 4.46 -6.02
CA ASP A 88 7.99 5.38 -6.73
C ASP A 88 7.45 6.81 -6.80
N LEU A 89 6.18 7.02 -6.44
CA LEU A 89 5.54 8.35 -6.39
C LEU A 89 5.76 9.05 -5.05
N MET A 90 6.30 8.35 -4.05
CA MET A 90 6.27 8.79 -2.65
C MET A 90 7.67 8.89 -2.07
N ASP A 91 7.92 9.97 -1.33
CA ASP A 91 9.09 10.05 -0.45
C ASP A 91 8.70 9.47 0.93
N VAL A 92 8.96 8.17 1.09
CA VAL A 92 8.61 7.43 2.30
C VAL A 92 9.85 7.09 3.13
N LYS A 93 9.70 7.09 4.45
CA LYS A 93 10.82 6.85 5.39
C LYS A 93 11.15 5.37 5.56
N ARG A 94 10.15 4.51 5.41
CA ARG A 94 10.30 3.06 5.56
C ARG A 94 10.35 2.36 4.20
N LYS A 95 11.03 1.23 4.16
CA LYS A 95 11.12 0.39 2.94
C LYS A 95 10.13 -0.78 2.90
N ASP A 96 9.48 -1.09 4.04
CA ASP A 96 8.57 -2.22 4.19
C ASP A 96 7.09 -1.84 3.98
N LEU A 97 6.85 -0.68 3.35
CA LEU A 97 5.52 -0.24 2.96
C LEU A 97 4.98 -1.06 1.78
N PHE A 98 3.68 -1.26 1.80
CA PHE A 98 2.96 -1.94 0.71
C PHE A 98 1.56 -1.34 0.52
N PRO A 99 0.99 -1.43 -0.69
CA PRO A 99 -0.37 -0.98 -0.96
C PRO A 99 -1.40 -1.92 -0.35
N VAL A 100 -2.46 -1.36 0.23
CA VAL A 100 -3.61 -2.10 0.78
C VAL A 100 -4.63 -2.32 -0.33
N GLY A 101 -4.63 -3.51 -0.89
CA GLY A 101 -5.38 -3.84 -2.09
C GLY A 101 -4.66 -3.41 -3.37
N ARG A 102 -5.36 -3.57 -4.49
CA ARG A 102 -4.81 -3.26 -5.81
C ARG A 102 -5.85 -2.57 -6.67
N LEU A 103 -5.44 -1.50 -7.31
CA LEU A 103 -6.12 -0.88 -8.43
C LEU A 103 -5.38 -1.25 -9.71
N ASP A 104 -6.07 -1.43 -10.80
CA ASP A 104 -5.45 -1.69 -12.10
C ASP A 104 -4.58 -0.51 -12.54
N LYS A 105 -3.74 -0.74 -13.54
CA LYS A 105 -2.76 0.26 -13.99
C LYS A 105 -3.42 1.57 -14.40
N ASP A 106 -4.55 1.49 -15.06
CA ASP A 106 -5.35 2.62 -15.58
C ASP A 106 -6.42 3.12 -14.60
N THR A 107 -6.71 2.37 -13.54
CA THR A 107 -7.64 2.80 -12.49
C THR A 107 -7.00 3.88 -11.61
N GLU A 108 -7.76 4.92 -11.33
CA GLU A 108 -7.36 6.06 -10.48
C GLU A 108 -8.10 6.04 -9.15
N GLY A 109 -7.59 6.79 -8.17
CA GLY A 109 -8.31 7.06 -6.92
C GLY A 109 -7.61 6.57 -5.65
N LEU A 110 -8.41 6.40 -4.60
CA LEU A 110 -7.91 6.14 -3.25
C LEU A 110 -7.20 4.79 -3.14
N LEU A 111 -5.94 4.85 -2.75
CA LEU A 111 -5.13 3.71 -2.38
C LEU A 111 -4.43 3.98 -1.04
N LEU A 112 -4.61 3.10 -0.07
CA LEU A 112 -3.87 3.15 1.18
C LEU A 112 -2.53 2.44 1.02
N ILE A 113 -1.49 3.02 1.63
CA ILE A 113 -0.13 2.43 1.67
C ILE A 113 0.33 2.45 3.12
N THR A 114 0.76 1.31 3.62
CA THR A 114 1.19 1.15 5.02
C THR A 114 2.15 -0.03 5.17
N ASN A 115 2.76 -0.16 6.34
CA ASN A 115 3.44 -1.38 6.80
C ASN A 115 2.66 -2.10 7.92
N ASP A 116 1.42 -1.67 8.18
CA ASP A 116 0.52 -2.31 9.13
C ASP A 116 -0.25 -3.46 8.45
N GLY A 117 0.29 -4.68 8.62
CA GLY A 117 -0.32 -5.88 8.04
C GLY A 117 -1.68 -6.24 8.68
N GLU A 118 -1.88 -5.90 9.94
CA GLU A 118 -3.15 -6.16 10.64
C GLU A 118 -4.26 -5.26 10.10
N LEU A 119 -4.00 -3.96 9.97
CA LEU A 119 -4.92 -3.03 9.33
C LEU A 119 -5.26 -3.46 7.89
N ALA A 120 -4.23 -3.79 7.10
CA ALA A 120 -4.43 -4.24 5.72
C ALA A 120 -5.31 -5.50 5.65
N HIS A 121 -5.04 -6.48 6.51
CA HIS A 121 -5.87 -7.68 6.60
C HIS A 121 -7.33 -7.35 6.96
N ASN A 122 -7.55 -6.49 7.96
CA ASN A 122 -8.88 -6.09 8.37
C ASN A 122 -9.66 -5.35 7.28
N LEU A 123 -8.98 -4.56 6.43
CA LEU A 123 -9.59 -3.84 5.32
C LEU A 123 -9.86 -4.73 4.09
N LEU A 124 -9.05 -5.77 3.88
CA LEU A 124 -9.13 -6.60 2.67
C LEU A 124 -9.89 -7.92 2.86
N ALA A 125 -9.96 -8.42 4.10
CA ALA A 125 -10.61 -9.69 4.38
C ALA A 125 -12.12 -9.64 4.06
N PRO A 126 -12.67 -10.53 3.21
CA PRO A 126 -14.10 -10.51 2.84
C PRO A 126 -15.04 -10.58 4.05
N LYS A 127 -14.65 -11.33 5.10
CA LYS A 127 -15.41 -11.46 6.34
C LYS A 127 -15.55 -10.17 7.16
N LYS A 128 -14.78 -9.13 6.85
CA LYS A 128 -14.83 -7.83 7.56
C LYS A 128 -15.81 -6.85 6.92
N HIS A 129 -16.34 -7.17 5.74
CA HIS A 129 -17.37 -6.39 5.06
C HIS A 129 -17.05 -4.88 4.94
N VAL A 130 -15.82 -4.57 4.56
CA VAL A 130 -15.42 -3.19 4.28
C VAL A 130 -15.75 -2.86 2.84
N ASP A 131 -16.77 -2.05 2.64
CA ASP A 131 -17.25 -1.66 1.31
C ASP A 131 -16.19 -0.90 0.52
N LYS A 132 -16.08 -1.23 -0.75
CA LYS A 132 -15.23 -0.55 -1.74
C LYS A 132 -16.12 -0.04 -2.86
N THR A 133 -16.15 1.26 -3.03
CA THR A 133 -17.00 1.91 -4.03
C THR A 133 -16.15 2.44 -5.18
N TYR A 134 -16.57 2.10 -6.40
CA TYR A 134 -15.93 2.48 -7.64
C TYR A 134 -16.91 3.24 -8.53
N TYR A 135 -16.45 4.33 -9.13
CA TYR A 135 -17.10 4.95 -10.25
C TYR A 135 -16.50 4.38 -11.54
N ALA A 136 -17.33 4.00 -12.48
CA ALA A 136 -16.89 3.48 -13.76
C ALA A 136 -17.73 4.01 -14.92
N ARG A 137 -17.11 4.10 -16.09
CA ARG A 137 -17.78 4.29 -17.38
C ARG A 137 -17.77 2.99 -18.14
N ALA A 138 -18.93 2.41 -18.31
CA ALA A 138 -19.10 1.18 -19.06
C ALA A 138 -19.54 1.49 -20.48
N ALA A 139 -18.85 0.91 -21.48
CA ALA A 139 -19.23 1.06 -22.87
C ALA A 139 -20.64 0.52 -23.14
N GLY A 140 -21.42 1.27 -23.89
CA GLY A 140 -22.80 0.92 -24.22
C GLY A 140 -23.83 1.31 -23.16
N ARG A 141 -25.07 0.92 -23.42
CA ARG A 141 -26.21 1.20 -22.55
C ARG A 141 -26.45 0.04 -21.60
N ILE A 142 -26.22 0.26 -20.31
CA ILE A 142 -26.59 -0.70 -19.27
C ILE A 142 -28.07 -0.49 -18.91
N ARG A 143 -28.84 -1.59 -18.90
CA ARG A 143 -30.24 -1.58 -18.56
C ARG A 143 -30.46 -1.78 -17.06
N GLU A 144 -31.66 -1.41 -16.56
CA GLU A 144 -31.98 -1.50 -15.14
C GLU A 144 -31.96 -2.94 -14.60
N GLU A 145 -32.22 -3.93 -15.47
CA GLU A 145 -32.17 -5.34 -15.10
C GLU A 145 -30.79 -5.77 -14.60
N ALA A 146 -29.74 -5.07 -15.03
CA ALA A 146 -28.38 -5.31 -14.55
C ALA A 146 -28.23 -5.09 -13.04
N ILE A 147 -29.01 -4.17 -12.45
CA ILE A 147 -28.99 -3.91 -11.00
C ILE A 147 -29.29 -5.20 -10.22
N LYS A 148 -30.34 -5.93 -10.66
CA LYS A 148 -30.71 -7.19 -10.04
C LYS A 148 -29.66 -8.29 -10.28
N LEU A 149 -29.11 -8.37 -11.50
CA LEU A 149 -28.05 -9.35 -11.82
C LEU A 149 -26.82 -9.17 -10.93
N PHE A 150 -26.39 -7.94 -10.68
CA PHE A 150 -25.28 -7.66 -9.78
C PHE A 150 -25.63 -7.99 -8.32
N ALA A 151 -26.85 -7.68 -7.87
CA ALA A 151 -27.32 -7.99 -6.52
C ALA A 151 -27.42 -9.49 -6.24
N ASP A 152 -27.75 -10.29 -7.24
CA ASP A 152 -27.87 -11.76 -7.14
C ASP A 152 -26.51 -12.46 -7.32
N GLY A 153 -25.49 -11.75 -7.80
CA GLY A 153 -24.20 -12.30 -8.22
C GLY A 153 -24.15 -12.57 -9.73
N LEU A 154 -23.32 -11.80 -10.42
CA LEU A 154 -23.22 -11.84 -11.89
C LEU A 154 -22.49 -13.10 -12.36
N HIS A 155 -23.16 -13.92 -13.15
CA HIS A 155 -22.51 -15.01 -13.89
C HIS A 155 -21.75 -14.43 -15.07
N VAL A 156 -20.41 -14.54 -15.03
CA VAL A 156 -19.51 -13.92 -16.00
C VAL A 156 -19.19 -14.90 -17.14
N ASP A 157 -18.87 -16.14 -16.78
CA ASP A 157 -18.59 -17.23 -17.72
C ASP A 157 -18.85 -18.60 -17.02
N ASP A 158 -18.56 -19.69 -17.73
CA ASP A 158 -18.83 -21.06 -17.24
C ASP A 158 -18.03 -21.42 -15.97
N GLU A 159 -16.94 -20.72 -15.67
CA GLU A 159 -16.06 -21.00 -14.54
C GLU A 159 -16.21 -19.99 -13.40
N PHE A 160 -16.75 -18.80 -13.66
CA PHE A 160 -16.74 -17.70 -12.71
C PHE A 160 -18.11 -17.01 -12.54
N THR A 161 -18.59 -17.00 -11.31
CA THR A 161 -19.72 -16.16 -10.86
C THR A 161 -19.22 -15.17 -9.83
N ALA A 162 -19.40 -13.87 -10.10
CA ALA A 162 -19.03 -12.81 -9.17
C ALA A 162 -19.93 -12.84 -7.93
N LEU A 163 -19.36 -12.43 -6.78
CA LEU A 163 -20.14 -12.22 -5.57
C LEU A 163 -21.17 -11.11 -5.77
N PRO A 164 -22.26 -11.10 -4.97
CA PRO A 164 -23.22 -10.01 -4.96
C PRO A 164 -22.57 -8.65 -4.79
N ALA A 165 -23.05 -7.67 -5.56
CA ALA A 165 -22.56 -6.30 -5.52
C ALA A 165 -23.70 -5.32 -5.73
N LYS A 166 -23.57 -4.08 -5.22
CA LYS A 166 -24.52 -3.02 -5.44
C LYS A 166 -24.13 -2.21 -6.68
N LEU A 167 -24.99 -2.21 -7.70
CA LEU A 167 -24.84 -1.39 -8.90
C LEU A 167 -25.84 -0.22 -8.85
N GLU A 168 -25.33 1.00 -9.11
CA GLU A 168 -26.17 2.19 -9.32
C GLU A 168 -25.90 2.77 -10.70
N LEU A 169 -26.93 2.95 -11.51
CA LEU A 169 -26.84 3.64 -12.79
C LEU A 169 -26.94 5.15 -12.56
N LYS A 170 -25.97 5.92 -13.03
CA LYS A 170 -25.92 7.38 -12.85
C LYS A 170 -26.41 8.14 -14.08
N GLY A 171 -26.32 7.54 -15.25
CA GLY A 171 -26.82 8.11 -16.50
C GLY A 171 -26.20 7.45 -17.72
N TYR A 172 -26.91 7.59 -18.83
CA TYR A 172 -26.41 7.15 -20.13
C TYR A 172 -26.12 8.34 -21.01
N ASN A 173 -24.94 8.37 -21.62
CA ASN A 173 -24.53 9.38 -22.58
C ASN A 173 -24.69 8.81 -24.00
N ASP A 174 -25.73 9.26 -24.70
CA ASP A 174 -26.03 8.82 -26.06
C ASP A 174 -24.93 9.22 -27.08
N LYS A 175 -24.32 10.38 -26.88
CA LYS A 175 -23.33 10.91 -27.82
C LYS A 175 -22.05 10.07 -27.84
N ASP A 176 -21.59 9.67 -26.68
CA ASP A 176 -20.31 8.96 -26.50
C ASP A 176 -20.52 7.47 -26.23
N ASN A 177 -21.78 7.01 -26.21
CA ASN A 177 -22.21 5.62 -26.03
C ASN A 177 -21.60 4.93 -24.80
N TYR A 178 -21.79 5.53 -23.62
CA TYR A 178 -21.39 4.91 -22.35
C TYR A 178 -22.43 5.13 -21.25
N THR A 179 -22.43 4.26 -20.24
CA THR A 179 -23.22 4.40 -19.02
C THR A 179 -22.27 4.67 -17.85
N ASP A 180 -22.52 5.76 -17.12
CA ASP A 180 -21.86 6.03 -15.85
C ASP A 180 -22.50 5.19 -14.74
N VAL A 181 -21.66 4.51 -13.95
CA VAL A 181 -22.11 3.62 -12.87
C VAL A 181 -21.33 3.83 -11.60
N ILE A 182 -21.96 3.52 -10.48
CA ILE A 182 -21.27 3.29 -9.20
C ILE A 182 -21.43 1.82 -8.84
N LEU A 183 -20.31 1.17 -8.54
CA LEU A 183 -20.26 -0.22 -8.11
C LEU A 183 -19.69 -0.28 -6.69
N SER A 184 -20.46 -0.83 -5.75
CA SER A 184 -19.99 -1.10 -4.39
C SER A 184 -19.86 -2.61 -4.17
N LEU A 185 -18.64 -3.01 -3.80
CA LEU A 185 -18.24 -4.39 -3.49
C LEU A 185 -18.09 -4.53 -1.97
N ILE A 186 -18.53 -5.66 -1.43
CA ILE A 186 -18.40 -6.00 -0.01
C ILE A 186 -17.22 -6.94 0.20
#